data_4bbc15f4abe3c422a6e6345a030f9513
#
_entry.id   4bbc15f4abe3c422a6e6345a030f9513
#
_cell.length_a   1.000
_cell.length_b   1.000
_cell.length_c   1.000
_cell.angle_alpha   90.00
_cell.angle_beta   90.00
_cell.angle_gamma   90.00
#
_symmetry.space_group_name_H-M   'P 1'
#
loop_
_entity.id
_entity.type
_entity.pdbx_description
1 polymer ?
#
loop_
_entity_poly.entity_id
_entity_poly.type
_entity_poly.pdbx_seq_one_letter_code
_entity_poly.pdbx_strand_id
1 'polypeptide(L)'
;MRIWHLLCHSGGFFPLPRLVVDKTTQKMGISDSLQEELVYRKDFAEQGIRLVAERLAAQTEFTGAPGQQFSYCNDGFGVLSDIVRRYSGYDSFAEYVEQKILQPLGMTRSNLGFLRNSLDENAAILYSKESGLWRADRNYENDAFVLHGGGAMKSTLADLMRYVSMYLRGGVSEGGTRILSRAGIREMMLPRQQVKPGVTYGYGLQRSQMGVRTLVGHGGSLPGVSSQILLCPEAGIAVVFLCNTMDVPAAAAAESCMRAWCGEPVRYKAPVLPECAWSEEQRQKLVGTYASGEGDHFTIIEEKQELFVQTEGGKRLLHAVGDWKGLVQGTYGEIWLQPVRTDAGEVRAAQYGTRTFPKESGIDNDMDRAAKLRF
;
A
#
# COMPACT_ATOMS: atom_id res chain seq x y z
N MET A 1 3.19 15.16 -14.69
CA MET A 1 2.46 14.51 -13.57
C MET A 1 1.38 15.42 -13.02
N ARG A 2 0.27 14.86 -12.46
CA ARG A 2 -0.85 15.59 -11.82
C ARG A 2 -1.14 14.94 -10.46
N ILE A 3 -1.79 15.65 -9.54
CA ILE A 3 -2.17 15.15 -8.20
C ILE A 3 -2.92 13.81 -8.25
N TRP A 4 -3.87 13.68 -9.16
CA TRP A 4 -4.66 12.45 -9.29
C TRP A 4 -3.82 11.21 -9.66
N HIS A 5 -2.68 11.37 -10.34
CA HIS A 5 -1.77 10.25 -10.60
C HIS A 5 -1.20 9.67 -9.31
N LEU A 6 -0.89 10.52 -8.32
CA LEU A 6 -0.44 10.08 -7.01
C LEU A 6 -1.59 9.41 -6.23
N LEU A 7 -2.79 10.00 -6.26
CA LEU A 7 -3.98 9.48 -5.56
C LEU A 7 -4.39 8.07 -6.02
N CYS A 8 -4.06 7.67 -7.24
CA CYS A 8 -4.38 6.33 -7.78
C CYS A 8 -3.14 5.50 -8.10
N HIS A 9 -1.98 5.80 -7.48
CA HIS A 9 -0.73 5.07 -7.65
C HIS A 9 -0.28 4.90 -9.10
N SER A 10 -0.45 5.93 -9.91
CA SER A 10 -0.01 5.96 -11.31
C SER A 10 0.98 7.09 -11.60
N GLY A 11 1.73 7.52 -10.59
CA GLY A 11 2.76 8.56 -10.74
C GLY A 11 3.96 8.15 -11.59
N GLY A 12 4.13 6.85 -11.82
CA GLY A 12 5.25 6.30 -12.58
C GLY A 12 6.50 6.03 -11.75
N PHE A 13 6.45 6.19 -10.44
CA PHE A 13 7.60 5.98 -9.56
C PHE A 13 7.80 4.53 -9.18
N PHE A 14 9.07 4.12 -9.06
CA PHE A 14 9.43 2.95 -8.30
C PHE A 14 9.41 3.27 -6.79
N PRO A 15 9.05 2.28 -5.92
CA PRO A 15 9.10 2.48 -4.47
C PRO A 15 10.51 2.85 -4.00
N LEU A 16 10.62 3.79 -3.07
CA LEU A 16 11.89 4.19 -2.47
C LEU A 16 12.37 3.17 -1.42
N PRO A 17 13.69 3.09 -1.20
CA PRO A 17 14.23 2.33 -0.09
C PRO A 17 13.65 2.78 1.27
N ARG A 18 13.44 1.83 2.18
CA ARG A 18 12.87 2.07 3.53
C ARG A 18 13.72 2.96 4.45
N LEU A 19 14.91 3.33 4.03
CA LEU A 19 15.87 4.13 4.81
C LEU A 19 15.50 5.62 4.99
N VAL A 20 14.24 5.98 4.78
CA VAL A 20 13.82 7.39 4.88
C VAL A 20 13.99 7.94 6.31
N VAL A 21 13.67 7.15 7.34
CA VAL A 21 13.82 7.56 8.75
C VAL A 21 15.30 7.81 9.09
N ASP A 22 16.16 6.85 8.79
CA ASP A 22 17.61 6.96 9.07
C ASP A 22 18.24 8.13 8.35
N LYS A 23 17.87 8.36 7.09
CA LYS A 23 18.37 9.52 6.32
C LYS A 23 17.87 10.85 6.87
N THR A 24 16.66 10.90 7.37
CA THR A 24 16.11 12.09 8.01
C THR A 24 16.86 12.40 9.29
N THR A 25 17.08 11.41 10.15
CA THR A 25 17.84 11.56 11.40
C THR A 25 19.29 11.98 11.13
N GLN A 26 19.96 11.37 10.15
CA GLN A 26 21.32 11.78 9.74
C GLN A 26 21.38 13.22 9.27
N LYS A 27 20.45 13.67 8.42
CA LYS A 27 20.38 15.09 7.98
C LYS A 27 20.15 16.06 9.14
N MET A 28 19.44 15.63 10.17
CA MET A 28 19.19 16.42 11.38
C MET A 28 20.38 16.43 12.36
N GLY A 29 21.45 15.70 12.04
CA GLY A 29 22.65 15.62 12.91
C GLY A 29 22.41 14.85 14.21
N ILE A 30 21.52 13.89 14.19
CA ILE A 30 21.02 13.22 15.37
C ILE A 30 21.65 11.83 15.48
N SER A 31 22.25 11.53 16.64
CA SER A 31 22.84 10.23 16.90
C SER A 31 21.79 9.15 17.07
N ASP A 32 22.15 7.91 16.73
CA ASP A 32 21.26 6.74 16.83
C ASP A 32 20.64 6.58 18.24
N SER A 33 21.36 7.01 19.29
CA SER A 33 20.87 6.98 20.68
C SER A 33 19.75 7.99 20.97
N LEU A 34 19.53 8.98 20.10
CA LEU A 34 18.50 10.02 20.24
C LEU A 34 17.33 9.81 19.26
N GLN A 35 17.40 8.79 18.41
CA GLN A 35 16.34 8.54 17.41
C GLN A 35 14.96 8.34 18.05
N GLU A 36 14.88 7.66 19.18
CA GLU A 36 13.63 7.49 19.92
C GLU A 36 13.02 8.81 20.40
N GLU A 37 13.85 9.79 20.79
CA GLU A 37 13.36 11.11 21.24
C GLU A 37 12.92 11.99 20.07
N LEU A 38 13.45 11.77 18.89
CA LEU A 38 13.26 12.64 17.73
C LEU A 38 12.01 12.38 16.94
N VAL A 39 11.58 11.16 16.98
CA VAL A 39 10.27 10.75 16.51
C VAL A 39 9.18 11.66 17.07
N TYR A 40 9.46 12.33 18.18
CA TYR A 40 8.58 13.24 18.90
C TYR A 40 8.69 14.71 18.51
N ARG A 41 9.61 15.08 17.65
CA ARG A 41 9.72 16.46 17.17
C ARG A 41 8.64 16.74 16.13
N LYS A 42 7.93 17.85 16.29
CA LYS A 42 6.85 18.27 15.37
C LYS A 42 7.29 18.38 13.91
N ASP A 43 8.54 18.75 13.67
CA ASP A 43 9.11 18.97 12.34
C ASP A 43 9.71 17.71 11.69
N PHE A 44 9.78 16.59 12.41
CA PHE A 44 10.41 15.38 11.93
C PHE A 44 9.71 14.78 10.70
N ALA A 45 8.40 14.68 10.76
CA ALA A 45 7.60 14.16 9.64
C ALA A 45 7.68 15.06 8.41
N GLU A 46 7.64 16.38 8.58
CA GLU A 46 7.80 17.34 7.48
C GLU A 46 9.17 17.24 6.82
N GLN A 47 10.23 17.04 7.59
CA GLN A 47 11.58 16.84 7.05
C GLN A 47 11.68 15.50 6.32
N GLY A 48 11.11 14.44 6.87
CA GLY A 48 11.04 13.13 6.21
C GLY A 48 10.33 13.21 4.86
N ILE A 49 9.19 13.88 4.80
CA ILE A 49 8.45 14.05 3.55
C ILE A 49 9.23 14.88 2.51
N ARG A 50 9.97 15.92 2.93
CA ARG A 50 10.84 16.67 2.01
C ARG A 50 11.91 15.77 1.41
N LEU A 51 12.54 14.94 2.24
CA LEU A 51 13.53 13.97 1.78
C LEU A 51 12.92 12.94 0.81
N VAL A 52 11.71 12.45 1.07
CA VAL A 52 10.96 11.58 0.14
C VAL A 52 10.73 12.30 -1.19
N ALA A 53 10.27 13.55 -1.16
CA ALA A 53 10.02 14.34 -2.38
C ALA A 53 11.30 14.58 -3.19
N GLU A 54 12.42 14.91 -2.51
CA GLU A 54 13.74 15.08 -3.15
C GLU A 54 14.20 13.78 -3.83
N ARG A 55 14.02 12.64 -3.16
CA ARG A 55 14.42 11.32 -3.70
C ARG A 55 13.53 10.88 -4.86
N LEU A 56 12.21 11.10 -4.79
CA LEU A 56 11.32 10.84 -5.91
C LEU A 56 11.67 11.72 -7.12
N ALA A 57 12.01 13.00 -6.87
CA ALA A 57 12.43 13.90 -7.94
C ALA A 57 13.78 13.52 -8.56
N ALA A 58 14.65 12.85 -7.81
CA ALA A 58 15.94 12.39 -8.28
C ALA A 58 15.90 11.06 -9.02
N GLN A 59 14.75 10.36 -9.08
CA GLN A 59 14.64 9.14 -9.86
C GLN A 59 14.84 9.43 -11.36
N THR A 60 15.69 8.65 -12.00
CA THR A 60 15.97 8.71 -13.44
C THR A 60 15.22 7.65 -14.23
N GLU A 61 14.77 6.60 -13.54
CA GLU A 61 13.99 5.51 -14.10
C GLU A 61 12.57 5.51 -13.53
N PHE A 62 11.60 5.20 -14.38
CA PHE A 62 10.18 5.24 -14.03
C PHE A 62 9.50 3.95 -14.48
N THR A 63 8.42 3.55 -13.82
CA THR A 63 7.60 2.39 -14.23
C THR A 63 6.93 2.64 -15.59
N GLY A 64 6.65 3.88 -15.92
CA GLY A 64 6.04 4.37 -17.16
C GLY A 64 5.73 5.86 -17.06
N ALA A 65 5.16 6.45 -18.09
CA ALA A 65 4.65 7.80 -18.01
C ALA A 65 3.50 7.89 -16.99
N PRO A 66 3.32 9.05 -16.31
CA PRO A 66 2.23 9.22 -15.35
C PRO A 66 0.87 8.90 -15.95
N GLY A 67 0.13 8.02 -15.30
CA GLY A 67 -1.18 7.54 -15.76
C GLY A 67 -1.16 6.23 -16.54
N GLN A 68 -0.01 5.77 -17.02
CA GLN A 68 0.07 4.57 -17.86
C GLN A 68 -0.05 3.28 -17.05
N GLN A 69 0.51 3.25 -15.84
CA GLN A 69 0.68 2.01 -15.11
C GLN A 69 0.40 2.19 -13.63
N PHE A 70 -0.23 1.18 -13.04
CA PHE A 70 -0.39 1.10 -11.60
C PHE A 70 0.91 0.57 -10.97
N SER A 71 1.43 1.29 -10.00
CA SER A 71 2.50 0.83 -9.11
C SER A 71 2.27 1.43 -7.73
N TYR A 72 1.91 0.60 -6.76
CA TYR A 72 1.62 1.07 -5.40
C TYR A 72 2.85 1.76 -4.80
N CYS A 73 2.69 3.01 -4.39
CA CYS A 73 3.78 3.85 -3.90
C CYS A 73 3.30 4.69 -2.71
N ASN A 74 3.70 4.31 -1.50
CA ASN A 74 3.38 5.03 -0.28
C ASN A 74 4.01 6.43 -0.26
N ASP A 75 5.21 6.56 -0.85
CA ASP A 75 5.94 7.83 -0.95
C ASP A 75 5.11 8.91 -1.66
N GLY A 76 4.34 8.51 -2.67
CA GLY A 76 3.41 9.40 -3.36
C GLY A 76 2.34 9.98 -2.43
N PHE A 77 1.83 9.21 -1.49
CA PHE A 77 0.88 9.68 -0.47
C PHE A 77 1.57 10.55 0.59
N GLY A 78 2.84 10.30 0.89
CA GLY A 78 3.66 11.21 1.69
C GLY A 78 3.73 12.60 1.03
N VAL A 79 4.02 12.66 -0.27
CA VAL A 79 4.03 13.93 -1.03
C VAL A 79 2.65 14.59 -1.04
N LEU A 80 1.57 13.82 -1.19
CA LEU A 80 0.20 14.37 -1.11
C LEU A 80 -0.10 15.01 0.24
N SER A 81 0.39 14.43 1.34
CA SER A 81 0.21 15.01 2.67
C SER A 81 0.97 16.35 2.82
N ASP A 82 2.15 16.50 2.24
CA ASP A 82 2.86 17.79 2.21
C ASP A 82 2.14 18.83 1.32
N ILE A 83 1.55 18.43 0.21
CA ILE A 83 0.71 19.32 -0.61
C ILE A 83 -0.47 19.84 0.21
N VAL A 84 -1.18 18.96 0.95
CA VAL A 84 -2.28 19.38 1.83
C VAL A 84 -1.78 20.37 2.88
N ARG A 85 -0.68 20.06 3.58
CA ARG A 85 -0.07 20.96 4.55
C ARG A 85 0.21 22.36 3.96
N ARG A 86 0.87 22.43 2.80
CA ARG A 86 1.27 23.70 2.15
C ARG A 86 0.08 24.57 1.75
N TYR A 87 -1.04 23.97 1.38
CA TYR A 87 -2.19 24.70 0.82
C TYR A 87 -3.39 24.79 1.75
N SER A 88 -3.36 24.14 2.91
CA SER A 88 -4.48 24.10 3.85
C SER A 88 -4.51 25.27 4.85
N GLY A 89 -3.36 25.94 5.04
CA GLY A 89 -3.18 26.96 6.08
C GLY A 89 -2.96 26.38 7.49
N TYR A 90 -2.70 25.07 7.61
CA TYR A 90 -2.35 24.41 8.88
C TYR A 90 -0.84 24.20 8.96
N ASP A 91 -0.31 24.18 10.19
CA ASP A 91 1.12 24.00 10.42
C ASP A 91 1.60 22.58 10.03
N SER A 92 0.74 21.57 10.20
CA SER A 92 1.04 20.19 9.86
C SER A 92 -0.13 19.48 9.18
N PHE A 93 0.18 18.40 8.44
CA PHE A 93 -0.85 17.50 7.89
C PHE A 93 -1.65 16.83 9.00
N ALA A 94 -0.99 16.44 10.10
CA ALA A 94 -1.65 15.80 11.24
C ALA A 94 -2.70 16.74 11.86
N GLU A 95 -2.37 18.02 12.04
CA GLU A 95 -3.31 19.03 12.53
C GLU A 95 -4.50 19.22 11.59
N TYR A 96 -4.24 19.30 10.27
CA TYR A 96 -5.32 19.38 9.28
C TYR A 96 -6.27 18.20 9.39
N VAL A 97 -5.75 16.98 9.47
CA VAL A 97 -6.56 15.76 9.58
C VAL A 97 -7.34 15.76 10.90
N GLU A 98 -6.72 16.13 11.99
CA GLU A 98 -7.38 16.22 13.30
C GLU A 98 -8.57 17.18 13.25
N GLN A 99 -8.36 18.41 12.79
CA GLN A 99 -9.38 19.45 12.83
C GLN A 99 -10.44 19.32 11.73
N LYS A 100 -10.09 18.81 10.56
CA LYS A 100 -11.01 18.75 9.41
C LYS A 100 -11.69 17.39 9.22
N ILE A 101 -11.15 16.34 9.82
CA ILE A 101 -11.66 14.98 9.65
C ILE A 101 -12.01 14.36 11.02
N LEU A 102 -11.03 14.20 11.92
CA LEU A 102 -11.22 13.40 13.12
C LEU A 102 -12.21 14.04 14.10
N GLN A 103 -12.01 15.32 14.43
CA GLN A 103 -12.91 16.04 15.35
C GLN A 103 -14.35 16.13 14.81
N PRO A 104 -14.60 16.54 13.54
CA PRO A 104 -15.97 16.59 13.01
C PRO A 104 -16.64 15.22 12.88
N LEU A 105 -15.85 14.13 12.81
CA LEU A 105 -16.38 12.75 12.84
C LEU A 105 -16.53 12.20 14.25
N GLY A 106 -16.05 12.90 15.28
CA GLY A 106 -16.04 12.40 16.66
C GLY A 106 -15.05 11.24 16.89
N MET A 107 -13.98 11.17 16.09
CA MET A 107 -12.94 10.13 16.17
C MET A 107 -11.90 10.51 17.23
N THR A 108 -12.29 10.46 18.48
CA THR A 108 -11.50 11.00 19.60
C THR A 108 -10.30 10.14 20.00
N ARG A 109 -10.23 8.91 19.54
CA ARG A 109 -9.14 7.97 19.78
C ARG A 109 -8.31 7.66 18.53
N SER A 110 -8.40 8.51 17.52
CA SER A 110 -7.63 8.42 16.28
C SER A 110 -6.63 9.55 16.20
N ASN A 111 -5.43 9.28 15.70
CA ASN A 111 -4.38 10.29 15.54
C ASN A 111 -3.33 9.87 14.52
N LEU A 112 -2.50 10.83 14.12
CA LEU A 112 -1.30 10.64 13.30
C LEU A 112 -0.01 10.86 14.13
N GLY A 113 -0.14 11.08 15.42
CA GLY A 113 0.98 11.34 16.33
C GLY A 113 1.62 10.05 16.85
N PHE A 114 2.81 10.19 17.43
CA PHE A 114 3.64 9.08 17.92
C PHE A 114 3.34 8.71 19.35
N LEU A 115 3.52 9.65 20.24
CA LEU A 115 3.56 9.43 21.68
C LEU A 115 2.27 8.89 22.30
N ARG A 116 1.11 9.22 21.73
CA ARG A 116 -0.16 8.91 22.39
C ARG A 116 -0.42 7.42 22.56
N ASN A 117 0.07 6.59 21.64
CA ASN A 117 -0.29 5.18 21.65
C ASN A 117 0.61 4.34 22.56
N SER A 118 1.89 4.68 22.65
CA SER A 118 2.81 3.99 23.56
C SER A 118 2.47 4.25 25.03
N LEU A 119 1.82 5.37 25.34
CA LEU A 119 1.37 5.77 26.67
C LEU A 119 -0.09 5.39 26.97
N ASP A 120 -0.87 4.97 25.99
CA ASP A 120 -2.26 4.54 26.18
C ASP A 120 -2.29 3.08 26.64
N GLU A 121 -2.65 2.87 27.90
CA GLU A 121 -2.80 1.52 28.48
C GLU A 121 -3.80 0.64 27.74
N ASN A 122 -4.77 1.25 27.06
CA ASN A 122 -5.77 0.58 26.22
C ASN A 122 -5.36 0.47 24.75
N ALA A 123 -4.09 0.70 24.39
CA ALA A 123 -3.57 0.37 23.09
C ALA A 123 -3.30 -1.13 22.99
N ALA A 124 -3.66 -1.75 21.87
CA ALA A 124 -3.42 -3.16 21.63
C ALA A 124 -1.91 -3.46 21.62
N ILE A 125 -1.50 -4.57 22.24
CA ILE A 125 -0.15 -5.08 22.09
C ILE A 125 -0.01 -5.66 20.69
N LEU A 126 1.03 -5.27 19.96
CA LEU A 126 1.33 -5.77 18.63
C LEU A 126 2.12 -7.08 18.73
N TYR A 127 1.89 -8.00 17.82
CA TYR A 127 2.60 -9.27 17.77
C TYR A 127 3.22 -9.48 16.39
N SER A 128 4.51 -9.74 16.37
CA SER A 128 5.25 -10.16 15.19
C SER A 128 5.88 -11.54 15.41
N LYS A 129 6.19 -12.23 14.31
CA LYS A 129 6.82 -13.55 14.37
C LYS A 129 8.26 -13.41 13.89
N GLU A 130 9.21 -13.61 14.79
CA GLU A 130 10.64 -13.59 14.51
C GLU A 130 11.24 -14.97 14.76
N SER A 131 11.89 -15.56 13.77
CA SER A 131 12.48 -16.92 13.86
C SER A 131 11.52 -17.97 14.41
N GLY A 132 10.22 -17.85 14.06
CA GLY A 132 9.17 -18.77 14.49
C GLY A 132 8.55 -18.48 15.87
N LEU A 133 9.08 -17.54 16.63
CA LEU A 133 8.61 -17.15 17.96
C LEU A 133 7.79 -15.86 17.90
N TRP A 134 6.69 -15.81 18.66
CA TRP A 134 5.91 -14.60 18.82
C TRP A 134 6.60 -13.60 19.75
N ARG A 135 6.75 -12.37 19.28
CA ARG A 135 7.23 -11.25 20.08
C ARG A 135 6.14 -10.22 20.22
N ALA A 136 5.96 -9.74 21.45
CA ALA A 136 5.06 -8.66 21.78
C ALA A 136 5.81 -7.33 21.69
N ASP A 137 5.16 -6.31 21.07
CA ASP A 137 5.69 -4.96 20.96
C ASP A 137 4.59 -3.95 21.25
N ARG A 138 4.95 -2.80 21.80
CA ARG A 138 4.09 -1.63 21.98
C ARG A 138 4.52 -0.47 21.10
N ASN A 139 5.54 -0.66 20.28
CA ASN A 139 6.02 0.36 19.38
C ASN A 139 5.11 0.45 18.16
N TYR A 140 4.33 1.52 18.10
CA TYR A 140 3.51 1.90 16.94
C TYR A 140 4.29 2.79 15.96
N GLU A 141 5.52 3.11 16.29
CA GLU A 141 6.43 3.96 15.57
C GLU A 141 7.20 3.10 14.56
N ASN A 142 6.80 3.14 13.33
CA ASN A 142 7.46 2.46 12.23
C ASN A 142 7.68 3.43 11.07
N ASP A 143 8.37 3.00 10.04
CA ASP A 143 8.75 3.84 8.90
C ASP A 143 7.57 4.50 8.20
N ALA A 144 6.38 3.90 8.27
CA ALA A 144 5.19 4.41 7.61
C ALA A 144 4.73 5.77 8.15
N PHE A 145 5.10 6.12 9.37
CA PHE A 145 4.66 7.37 9.94
C PHE A 145 5.30 8.61 9.28
N VAL A 146 6.54 8.49 8.82
CA VAL A 146 7.21 9.57 8.08
C VAL A 146 6.44 9.91 6.82
N LEU A 147 5.70 8.96 6.27
CA LEU A 147 4.89 9.14 5.09
C LEU A 147 3.52 9.79 5.38
N HIS A 148 3.16 10.06 6.63
CA HIS A 148 1.89 10.63 7.06
C HIS A 148 0.68 10.05 6.32
N GLY A 149 0.35 10.58 5.14
CA GLY A 149 -0.77 10.10 4.31
C GLY A 149 -0.62 8.67 3.80
N GLY A 150 0.58 8.11 3.83
CA GLY A 150 0.88 6.75 3.37
C GLY A 150 0.70 5.65 4.41
N GLY A 151 0.43 5.97 5.70
CA GLY A 151 0.26 4.90 6.68
C GLY A 151 0.32 5.28 8.17
N ALA A 152 0.43 6.56 8.52
CA ALA A 152 0.64 6.98 9.92
C ALA A 152 -0.62 6.94 10.81
N MET A 153 -1.82 6.73 10.26
CA MET A 153 -3.07 6.78 11.03
C MET A 153 -3.16 5.61 12.01
N LYS A 154 -3.39 5.94 13.28
CA LYS A 154 -3.75 5.01 14.36
C LYS A 154 -5.20 5.27 14.75
N SER A 155 -5.97 4.22 14.99
CA SER A 155 -7.40 4.34 15.22
C SER A 155 -7.96 3.17 16.05
N THR A 156 -9.24 3.25 16.37
CA THR A 156 -10.03 2.18 17.00
C THR A 156 -11.14 1.70 16.07
N LEU A 157 -11.71 0.54 16.36
CA LEU A 157 -12.87 0.03 15.63
C LEU A 157 -14.03 1.04 15.66
N ALA A 158 -14.33 1.62 16.82
CA ALA A 158 -15.43 2.58 16.97
C ALA A 158 -15.23 3.83 16.10
N ASP A 159 -14.01 4.37 16.08
CA ASP A 159 -13.70 5.55 15.28
C ASP A 159 -13.72 5.25 13.78
N LEU A 160 -13.18 4.10 13.37
CA LEU A 160 -13.24 3.69 11.96
C LEU A 160 -14.67 3.42 11.49
N MET A 161 -15.55 2.94 12.36
CA MET A 161 -16.99 2.82 12.05
C MET A 161 -17.63 4.18 11.76
N ARG A 162 -17.26 5.25 12.50
CA ARG A 162 -17.68 6.63 12.17
C ARG A 162 -17.15 7.08 10.82
N TYR A 163 -15.90 6.77 10.54
CA TYR A 163 -15.25 7.10 9.26
C TYR A 163 -15.94 6.43 8.06
N VAL A 164 -16.18 5.12 8.13
CA VAL A 164 -16.86 4.39 7.03
C VAL A 164 -18.33 4.78 6.90
N SER A 165 -19.01 5.09 8.03
CA SER A 165 -20.38 5.61 8.06
C SER A 165 -20.51 6.93 7.28
N MET A 166 -19.51 7.82 7.38
CA MET A 166 -19.46 9.07 6.64
C MET A 166 -19.50 8.82 5.12
N TYR A 167 -18.78 7.81 4.62
CA TYR A 167 -18.84 7.43 3.19
C TYR A 167 -20.25 6.99 2.78
N LEU A 168 -20.87 6.12 3.56
CA LEU A 168 -22.24 5.61 3.29
C LEU A 168 -23.30 6.73 3.35
N ARG A 169 -23.06 7.76 4.18
CA ARG A 169 -23.90 8.97 4.28
C ARG A 169 -23.57 10.03 3.21
N GLY A 170 -22.75 9.70 2.22
CA GLY A 170 -22.38 10.62 1.13
C GLY A 170 -21.58 11.84 1.61
N GLY A 171 -20.65 11.62 2.54
CA GLY A 171 -19.69 12.62 3.02
C GLY A 171 -20.16 13.45 4.21
N VAL A 172 -21.13 12.96 5.00
CA VAL A 172 -21.69 13.66 6.18
C VAL A 172 -21.46 12.81 7.42
N SER A 173 -20.98 13.42 8.51
CA SER A 173 -20.82 12.77 9.81
C SER A 173 -22.19 12.40 10.43
N GLU A 174 -22.19 11.60 11.48
CA GLU A 174 -23.41 11.28 12.25
C GLU A 174 -24.05 12.53 12.86
N GLY A 175 -23.22 13.51 13.26
CA GLY A 175 -23.66 14.81 13.76
C GLY A 175 -24.11 15.81 12.70
N GLY A 176 -24.16 15.42 11.40
CA GLY A 176 -24.64 16.28 10.31
C GLY A 176 -23.55 17.17 9.69
N THR A 177 -22.31 17.13 10.18
CA THR A 177 -21.21 17.93 9.61
C THR A 177 -20.75 17.34 8.28
N ARG A 178 -20.64 18.17 7.25
CA ARG A 178 -20.14 17.75 5.94
C ARG A 178 -18.62 17.75 5.93
N ILE A 179 -18.04 16.58 5.69
CA ILE A 179 -16.60 16.35 5.56
C ILE A 179 -16.18 16.47 4.09
N LEU A 180 -16.94 15.84 3.19
CA LEU A 180 -16.69 15.85 1.75
C LEU A 180 -18.03 15.96 0.99
N SER A 181 -18.02 16.54 -0.19
CA SER A 181 -19.23 16.57 -1.03
C SER A 181 -19.61 15.16 -1.48
N ARG A 182 -20.91 14.94 -1.73
CA ARG A 182 -21.38 13.66 -2.30
C ARG A 182 -20.70 13.35 -3.65
N ALA A 183 -20.43 14.38 -4.43
CA ALA A 183 -19.67 14.24 -5.69
C ALA A 183 -18.23 13.79 -5.40
N GLY A 184 -17.55 14.38 -4.41
CA GLY A 184 -16.21 13.98 -4.00
C GLY A 184 -16.13 12.53 -3.53
N ILE A 185 -17.11 12.07 -2.74
CA ILE A 185 -17.19 10.66 -2.34
C ILE A 185 -17.29 9.73 -3.58
N ARG A 186 -18.14 10.09 -4.56
CA ARG A 186 -18.27 9.31 -5.79
C ARG A 186 -16.97 9.31 -6.60
N GLU A 187 -16.32 10.48 -6.73
CA GLU A 187 -15.03 10.61 -7.44
C GLU A 187 -13.93 9.73 -6.84
N MET A 188 -13.86 9.63 -5.51
CA MET A 188 -12.89 8.74 -4.84
C MET A 188 -13.10 7.27 -5.20
N MET A 189 -14.34 6.86 -5.42
CA MET A 189 -14.70 5.46 -5.69
C MET A 189 -14.69 5.09 -7.18
N LEU A 190 -14.49 6.06 -8.09
CA LEU A 190 -14.42 5.75 -9.52
C LEU A 190 -13.17 4.94 -9.86
N PRO A 191 -13.29 3.93 -10.76
CA PRO A 191 -12.14 3.18 -11.23
C PRO A 191 -11.22 4.07 -12.07
N ARG A 192 -9.96 4.20 -11.67
CA ARG A 192 -8.95 5.03 -12.34
C ARG A 192 -7.82 4.20 -12.93
N GLN A 193 -7.35 3.20 -12.19
CA GLN A 193 -6.25 2.34 -12.61
C GLN A 193 -6.62 0.88 -12.43
N GLN A 194 -6.22 0.04 -13.37
CA GLN A 194 -6.33 -1.41 -13.25
C GLN A 194 -5.20 -1.92 -12.37
N VAL A 195 -5.54 -2.64 -11.28
CA VAL A 195 -4.56 -3.30 -10.40
C VAL A 195 -4.27 -4.73 -10.87
N LYS A 196 -5.35 -5.47 -11.09
CA LYS A 196 -5.38 -6.83 -11.65
C LYS A 196 -6.78 -7.10 -12.23
N PRO A 197 -7.02 -8.18 -12.95
CA PRO A 197 -8.38 -8.52 -13.42
C PRO A 197 -9.39 -8.45 -12.30
N GLY A 198 -10.51 -7.75 -12.52
CA GLY A 198 -11.58 -7.56 -11.54
C GLY A 198 -11.29 -6.58 -10.40
N VAL A 199 -10.08 -6.02 -10.30
CA VAL A 199 -9.71 -5.05 -9.25
C VAL A 199 -9.16 -3.78 -9.87
N THR A 200 -9.75 -2.64 -9.51
CA THR A 200 -9.28 -1.31 -9.89
C THR A 200 -8.95 -0.47 -8.67
N TYR A 201 -8.31 0.67 -8.88
CA TYR A 201 -7.97 1.63 -7.84
C TYR A 201 -8.54 3.01 -8.20
N GLY A 202 -9.21 3.63 -7.24
CA GLY A 202 -9.70 5.01 -7.32
C GLY A 202 -8.75 5.97 -6.61
N TYR A 203 -9.29 6.96 -5.91
CA TYR A 203 -8.48 7.87 -5.11
C TYR A 203 -8.33 7.33 -3.68
N GLY A 204 -7.22 6.61 -3.44
CA GLY A 204 -6.92 5.99 -2.14
C GLY A 204 -7.78 4.77 -1.80
N LEU A 205 -8.56 4.23 -2.73
CA LEU A 205 -9.48 3.13 -2.51
C LEU A 205 -9.36 2.07 -3.60
N GLN A 206 -9.25 0.80 -3.21
CA GLN A 206 -9.42 -0.33 -4.11
C GLN A 206 -10.91 -0.55 -4.37
N ARG A 207 -11.23 -1.04 -5.57
CA ARG A 207 -12.58 -1.36 -6.00
C ARG A 207 -12.62 -2.72 -6.67
N SER A 208 -13.56 -3.57 -6.24
CA SER A 208 -13.84 -4.87 -6.83
C SER A 208 -15.35 -5.08 -6.96
N GLN A 209 -15.76 -6.26 -7.46
CA GLN A 209 -17.17 -6.62 -7.60
C GLN A 209 -17.54 -7.85 -6.75
N MET A 210 -18.72 -7.81 -6.18
CA MET A 210 -19.39 -8.93 -5.52
C MET A 210 -20.76 -9.14 -6.18
N GLY A 211 -20.81 -10.00 -7.19
CA GLY A 211 -21.98 -10.10 -8.05
C GLY A 211 -22.24 -8.77 -8.77
N VAL A 212 -23.42 -8.20 -8.57
CA VAL A 212 -23.80 -6.89 -9.14
C VAL A 212 -23.40 -5.70 -8.25
N ARG A 213 -22.90 -5.97 -7.04
CA ARG A 213 -22.55 -4.94 -6.05
C ARG A 213 -21.07 -4.56 -6.14
N THR A 214 -20.79 -3.29 -5.92
CA THR A 214 -19.41 -2.78 -5.84
C THR A 214 -18.89 -2.91 -4.40
N LEU A 215 -17.70 -3.44 -4.26
CA LEU A 215 -16.93 -3.37 -3.02
C LEU A 215 -15.84 -2.31 -3.16
N VAL A 216 -15.75 -1.42 -2.17
CA VAL A 216 -14.76 -0.34 -2.13
C VAL A 216 -14.09 -0.32 -0.76
N GLY A 217 -12.78 -0.24 -0.71
CA GLY A 217 -12.09 -0.22 0.57
C GLY A 217 -10.58 -0.12 0.45
N HIS A 218 -9.92 -0.22 1.58
CA HIS A 218 -8.46 -0.28 1.65
C HIS A 218 -7.99 -1.09 2.85
N GLY A 219 -6.89 -1.81 2.68
CA GLY A 219 -6.23 -2.54 3.75
C GLY A 219 -4.99 -1.81 4.27
N GLY A 220 -4.53 -2.24 5.42
CA GLY A 220 -3.25 -1.84 6.00
C GLY A 220 -2.51 -3.05 6.55
N SER A 221 -1.19 -3.09 6.34
CA SER A 221 -0.31 -4.11 6.91
C SER A 221 1.01 -3.47 7.26
N LEU A 222 1.35 -3.53 8.53
CA LEU A 222 2.62 -3.07 9.11
C LEU A 222 3.08 -4.12 10.12
N PRO A 223 4.35 -4.12 10.56
CA PRO A 223 4.78 -5.03 11.61
C PRO A 223 3.81 -5.04 12.80
N GLY A 224 3.26 -6.21 13.11
CA GLY A 224 2.28 -6.38 14.18
C GLY A 224 0.86 -5.90 13.89
N VAL A 225 0.50 -5.50 12.67
CA VAL A 225 -0.85 -5.01 12.34
C VAL A 225 -1.34 -5.53 11.00
N SER A 226 -2.60 -5.99 10.97
CA SER A 226 -3.38 -6.17 9.74
C SER A 226 -4.74 -5.49 9.89
N SER A 227 -5.18 -4.77 8.88
CA SER A 227 -6.44 -4.04 8.90
C SER A 227 -7.12 -4.04 7.54
N GLN A 228 -8.45 -3.88 7.55
CA GLN A 228 -9.25 -3.69 6.35
C GLN A 228 -10.48 -2.85 6.67
N ILE A 229 -10.74 -1.84 5.86
CA ILE A 229 -12.07 -1.25 5.71
C ILE A 229 -12.66 -1.69 4.38
N LEU A 230 -13.94 -2.05 4.38
CA LEU A 230 -14.66 -2.48 3.18
C LEU A 230 -16.08 -1.94 3.21
N LEU A 231 -16.50 -1.31 2.11
CA LEU A 231 -17.83 -0.74 1.93
C LEU A 231 -18.54 -1.42 0.76
N CYS A 232 -19.84 -1.61 0.90
CA CYS A 232 -20.75 -1.94 -0.18
C CYS A 232 -21.81 -0.82 -0.25
N PRO A 233 -21.58 0.25 -1.02
CA PRO A 233 -22.45 1.43 -1.03
C PRO A 233 -23.90 1.11 -1.42
N GLU A 234 -24.10 0.19 -2.36
CA GLU A 234 -25.44 -0.21 -2.83
C GLU A 234 -26.24 -0.96 -1.75
N ALA A 235 -25.55 -1.65 -0.84
CA ALA A 235 -26.20 -2.32 0.31
C ALA A 235 -26.26 -1.43 1.56
N GLY A 236 -25.57 -0.30 1.57
CA GLY A 236 -25.46 0.56 2.75
C GLY A 236 -24.67 -0.09 3.90
N ILE A 237 -23.74 -1.00 3.60
CA ILE A 237 -23.02 -1.81 4.58
C ILE A 237 -21.53 -1.46 4.54
N ALA A 238 -20.90 -1.43 5.70
CA ALA A 238 -19.46 -1.38 5.84
C ALA A 238 -18.96 -2.44 6.83
N VAL A 239 -17.76 -2.94 6.60
CA VAL A 239 -17.03 -3.84 7.49
C VAL A 239 -15.68 -3.20 7.82
N VAL A 240 -15.32 -3.20 9.09
CA VAL A 240 -13.99 -2.85 9.59
C VAL A 240 -13.41 -4.07 10.28
N PHE A 241 -12.22 -4.46 9.86
CA PHE A 241 -11.46 -5.55 10.45
C PHE A 241 -10.11 -5.01 10.95
N LEU A 242 -9.79 -5.25 12.22
CA LEU A 242 -8.52 -4.89 12.85
C LEU A 242 -7.92 -6.11 13.52
N CYS A 243 -6.63 -6.32 13.35
CA CYS A 243 -5.88 -7.39 13.99
C CYS A 243 -4.50 -6.88 14.41
N ASN A 244 -4.04 -7.33 15.57
CA ASN A 244 -2.76 -6.97 16.15
C ASN A 244 -1.64 -7.94 15.81
N THR A 245 -1.68 -8.48 14.58
CA THR A 245 -0.60 -9.24 13.93
C THR A 245 -0.68 -9.07 12.41
N MET A 246 0.45 -9.18 11.70
CA MET A 246 0.47 -8.97 10.25
C MET A 246 0.13 -10.21 9.41
N ASP A 247 0.16 -11.41 9.97
CA ASP A 247 -0.02 -12.67 9.23
C ASP A 247 -1.50 -13.11 9.15
N VAL A 248 -2.41 -12.14 8.99
CA VAL A 248 -3.85 -12.39 8.88
C VAL A 248 -4.38 -11.88 7.55
N PRO A 249 -5.16 -12.68 6.80
CA PRO A 249 -5.79 -12.25 5.55
C PRO A 249 -6.98 -11.31 5.82
N ALA A 250 -6.71 -10.10 6.33
CA ALA A 250 -7.70 -9.12 6.75
C ALA A 250 -8.73 -8.80 5.65
N ALA A 251 -8.26 -8.68 4.40
CA ALA A 251 -9.13 -8.42 3.25
C ALA A 251 -10.12 -9.57 3.02
N ALA A 252 -9.65 -10.83 3.06
CA ALA A 252 -10.52 -12.01 2.89
C ALA A 252 -11.51 -12.16 4.06
N ALA A 253 -11.08 -11.86 5.29
CA ALA A 253 -11.95 -11.87 6.45
C ALA A 253 -13.07 -10.82 6.33
N ALA A 254 -12.73 -9.57 5.98
CA ALA A 254 -13.71 -8.52 5.78
C ALA A 254 -14.66 -8.80 4.62
N GLU A 255 -14.16 -9.36 3.51
CA GLU A 255 -15.00 -9.77 2.38
C GLU A 255 -15.95 -10.92 2.77
N SER A 256 -15.48 -11.93 3.52
CA SER A 256 -16.31 -13.03 4.01
C SER A 256 -17.46 -12.52 4.89
N CYS A 257 -17.19 -11.58 5.79
CA CYS A 257 -18.22 -10.92 6.59
C CYS A 257 -19.23 -10.14 5.72
N MET A 258 -18.73 -9.38 4.74
CA MET A 258 -19.58 -8.63 3.82
C MET A 258 -20.49 -9.56 3.01
N ARG A 259 -19.94 -10.66 2.48
CA ARG A 259 -20.69 -11.68 1.73
C ARG A 259 -21.78 -12.33 2.57
N ALA A 260 -21.44 -12.77 3.80
CA ALA A 260 -22.40 -13.36 4.73
C ALA A 260 -23.58 -12.41 4.99
N TRP A 261 -23.29 -11.15 5.24
CA TRP A 261 -24.32 -10.14 5.50
C TRP A 261 -25.20 -9.85 4.27
N CYS A 262 -24.62 -9.89 3.07
CA CYS A 262 -25.33 -9.68 1.81
C CYS A 262 -26.06 -10.93 1.29
N GLY A 263 -26.00 -12.07 2.00
CA GLY A 263 -26.58 -13.34 1.56
C GLY A 263 -25.83 -14.02 0.40
N GLU A 264 -24.56 -13.66 0.20
CA GLU A 264 -23.68 -14.25 -0.81
C GLU A 264 -22.87 -15.42 -0.22
N PRO A 265 -22.38 -16.35 -1.04
CA PRO A 265 -21.48 -17.40 -0.57
C PRO A 265 -20.25 -16.81 0.13
N VAL A 266 -20.00 -17.23 1.37
CA VAL A 266 -18.89 -16.71 2.20
C VAL A 266 -17.53 -17.01 1.58
N ARG A 267 -17.38 -18.17 0.95
CA ARG A 267 -16.17 -18.53 0.21
C ARG A 267 -16.39 -18.23 -1.26
N TYR A 268 -15.67 -17.22 -1.74
CA TYR A 268 -15.62 -16.89 -3.15
C TYR A 268 -14.40 -17.55 -3.79
N LYS A 269 -14.63 -18.31 -4.85
CA LYS A 269 -13.55 -18.66 -5.79
C LYS A 269 -13.55 -17.61 -6.89
N ALA A 270 -12.43 -16.91 -7.05
CA ALA A 270 -12.24 -16.06 -8.21
C ALA A 270 -12.45 -16.88 -9.49
N PRO A 271 -13.01 -16.31 -10.56
CA PRO A 271 -13.07 -16.98 -11.84
C PRO A 271 -11.68 -17.45 -12.25
N VAL A 272 -11.56 -18.71 -12.60
CA VAL A 272 -10.31 -19.25 -13.13
C VAL A 272 -10.08 -18.58 -14.50
N LEU A 273 -9.00 -17.85 -14.61
CA LEU A 273 -8.59 -17.29 -15.89
C LEU A 273 -8.09 -18.42 -16.81
N PRO A 274 -8.43 -18.38 -18.11
CA PRO A 274 -7.97 -19.41 -19.02
C PRO A 274 -6.44 -19.38 -19.09
N GLU A 275 -5.83 -20.54 -18.91
CA GLU A 275 -4.39 -20.67 -19.10
C GLU A 275 -4.04 -20.59 -20.58
N CYS A 276 -2.90 -20.02 -20.87
CA CYS A 276 -2.30 -20.00 -22.21
C CYS A 276 -0.82 -20.41 -22.11
N ALA A 277 -0.13 -20.45 -23.22
CA ALA A 277 1.31 -20.68 -23.24
C ALA A 277 2.03 -19.42 -23.72
N TRP A 278 3.10 -19.05 -23.04
CA TRP A 278 4.04 -18.05 -23.54
C TRP A 278 5.04 -18.69 -24.51
N SER A 279 5.45 -17.92 -25.52
CA SER A 279 6.53 -18.32 -26.41
C SER A 279 7.85 -18.48 -25.65
N GLU A 280 8.80 -19.19 -26.21
CA GLU A 280 10.16 -19.32 -25.66
C GLU A 280 10.79 -17.93 -25.45
N GLU A 281 10.66 -17.05 -26.44
CA GLU A 281 11.14 -15.66 -26.35
C GLU A 281 10.53 -14.92 -25.15
N GLN A 282 9.22 -15.04 -24.93
CA GLN A 282 8.56 -14.41 -23.78
C GLN A 282 9.09 -14.97 -22.46
N ARG A 283 9.25 -16.29 -22.36
CA ARG A 283 9.78 -16.92 -21.14
C ARG A 283 11.20 -16.45 -20.85
N GLN A 284 12.08 -16.46 -21.85
CA GLN A 284 13.48 -16.01 -21.70
C GLN A 284 13.57 -14.54 -21.26
N LYS A 285 12.75 -13.67 -21.83
CA LYS A 285 12.71 -12.25 -21.44
C LYS A 285 12.20 -12.03 -20.01
N LEU A 286 11.35 -12.93 -19.49
CA LEU A 286 10.84 -12.86 -18.11
C LEU A 286 11.86 -13.34 -17.08
N VAL A 287 12.71 -14.32 -17.43
CA VAL A 287 13.73 -14.87 -16.50
C VAL A 287 14.66 -13.77 -16.00
N GLY A 288 14.90 -13.76 -14.68
CA GLY A 288 15.82 -12.83 -14.01
C GLY A 288 15.36 -12.45 -12.62
N THR A 289 16.17 -11.66 -11.94
CA THR A 289 15.89 -11.14 -10.60
C THR A 289 15.26 -9.76 -10.69
N TYR A 290 14.29 -9.52 -9.83
CA TYR A 290 13.53 -8.29 -9.72
C TYR A 290 13.58 -7.82 -8.27
N ALA A 291 14.02 -6.59 -8.03
CA ALA A 291 14.21 -6.06 -6.68
C ALA A 291 13.51 -4.71 -6.51
N SER A 292 12.81 -4.55 -5.38
CA SER A 292 12.20 -3.30 -4.98
C SER A 292 13.14 -2.45 -4.15
N GLY A 293 13.04 -1.15 -4.24
CA GLY A 293 13.70 -0.23 -3.31
C GLY A 293 13.29 -0.44 -1.85
N GLU A 294 12.11 -1.02 -1.59
CA GLU A 294 11.64 -1.36 -0.24
C GLU A 294 12.36 -2.59 0.36
N GLY A 295 13.22 -3.27 -0.41
CA GLY A 295 14.01 -4.43 0.03
C GLY A 295 13.43 -5.79 -0.36
N ASP A 296 12.19 -5.84 -0.84
CA ASP A 296 11.59 -7.08 -1.33
C ASP A 296 12.19 -7.44 -2.70
N HIS A 297 12.34 -8.74 -2.97
CA HIS A 297 12.82 -9.24 -4.26
C HIS A 297 12.17 -10.58 -4.61
N PHE A 298 12.19 -10.92 -5.90
CA PHE A 298 11.84 -12.23 -6.40
C PHE A 298 12.64 -12.55 -7.64
N THR A 299 12.81 -13.84 -7.95
CA THR A 299 13.47 -14.31 -9.16
C THR A 299 12.51 -15.14 -9.99
N ILE A 300 12.45 -14.88 -11.28
CA ILE A 300 11.76 -15.76 -12.24
C ILE A 300 12.81 -16.70 -12.83
N ILE A 301 12.56 -18.00 -12.70
CA ILE A 301 13.40 -19.07 -13.23
C ILE A 301 12.60 -19.94 -14.19
N GLU A 302 13.28 -20.54 -15.18
CA GLU A 302 12.68 -21.50 -16.10
C GLU A 302 13.20 -22.92 -15.81
N GLU A 303 12.28 -23.87 -15.64
CA GLU A 303 12.58 -25.29 -15.51
C GLU A 303 11.60 -26.08 -16.40
N LYS A 304 12.13 -26.91 -17.29
CA LYS A 304 11.32 -27.77 -18.18
C LYS A 304 10.24 -27.02 -18.96
N GLN A 305 10.57 -25.83 -19.46
CA GLN A 305 9.67 -24.92 -20.19
C GLN A 305 8.53 -24.31 -19.34
N GLU A 306 8.56 -24.45 -18.04
CA GLU A 306 7.68 -23.79 -17.09
C GLU A 306 8.41 -22.68 -16.34
N LEU A 307 7.72 -21.59 -16.06
CA LEU A 307 8.27 -20.50 -15.26
C LEU A 307 7.84 -20.61 -13.79
N PHE A 308 8.77 -20.30 -12.92
CA PHE A 308 8.53 -20.26 -11.49
C PHE A 308 8.95 -18.91 -10.92
N VAL A 309 8.19 -18.42 -9.96
CA VAL A 309 8.59 -17.29 -9.12
C VAL A 309 9.16 -17.84 -7.81
N GLN A 310 10.40 -17.50 -7.55
CA GLN A 310 11.11 -17.82 -6.32
C GLN A 310 11.21 -16.60 -5.42
N THR A 311 10.77 -16.74 -4.18
CA THR A 311 10.82 -15.73 -3.11
C THR A 311 11.42 -16.37 -1.86
N GLU A 312 11.61 -15.61 -0.77
CA GLU A 312 11.96 -16.19 0.54
C GLU A 312 10.92 -17.21 1.03
N GLY A 313 9.65 -17.05 0.65
CA GLY A 313 8.56 -17.98 0.96
C GLY A 313 8.52 -19.25 0.09
N GLY A 314 9.53 -19.47 -0.76
CA GLY A 314 9.68 -20.65 -1.61
C GLY A 314 9.39 -20.41 -3.10
N LYS A 315 9.42 -21.50 -3.85
CA LYS A 315 9.22 -21.54 -5.30
C LYS A 315 7.78 -21.88 -5.64
N ARG A 316 7.16 -21.16 -6.57
CA ARG A 316 5.78 -21.34 -7.01
C ARG A 316 5.65 -21.21 -8.52
N LEU A 317 4.78 -22.02 -9.12
CA LEU A 317 4.54 -22.01 -10.56
C LEU A 317 3.91 -20.66 -10.97
N LEU A 318 4.40 -20.10 -12.09
CA LEU A 318 3.86 -18.92 -12.74
C LEU A 318 3.01 -19.34 -13.93
N HIS A 319 1.72 -19.27 -13.79
CA HIS A 319 0.75 -19.59 -14.83
C HIS A 319 0.58 -18.44 -15.81
N ALA A 320 0.74 -18.68 -17.09
CA ALA A 320 0.39 -17.73 -18.15
C ALA A 320 -1.14 -17.66 -18.30
N VAL A 321 -1.73 -16.47 -18.21
CA VAL A 321 -3.19 -16.25 -18.30
C VAL A 321 -3.55 -15.18 -19.34
N GLY A 322 -2.61 -14.85 -20.21
CA GLY A 322 -2.77 -13.88 -21.29
C GLY A 322 -1.43 -13.43 -21.85
N ASP A 323 -1.46 -12.60 -22.89
CA ASP A 323 -0.25 -12.02 -23.45
C ASP A 323 0.46 -11.17 -22.39
N TRP A 324 1.65 -11.61 -21.96
CA TRP A 324 2.43 -10.99 -20.91
C TRP A 324 1.70 -10.84 -19.55
N LYS A 325 0.76 -11.74 -19.25
CA LYS A 325 -0.02 -11.74 -18.02
C LYS A 325 0.10 -13.05 -17.30
N GLY A 326 0.50 -13.01 -16.05
CA GLY A 326 0.74 -14.20 -15.24
C GLY A 326 0.05 -14.17 -13.89
N LEU A 327 -0.18 -15.36 -13.34
CA LEU A 327 -0.68 -15.58 -11.99
C LEU A 327 0.23 -16.54 -11.24
N VAL A 328 0.46 -16.25 -9.98
CA VAL A 328 1.14 -17.11 -9.02
C VAL A 328 0.18 -17.40 -7.87
N GLN A 329 0.02 -18.66 -7.49
CA GLN A 329 -0.79 -19.00 -6.31
C GLN A 329 -0.04 -18.61 -5.04
N GLY A 330 -0.49 -17.56 -4.37
CA GLY A 330 0.04 -17.09 -3.09
C GLY A 330 -0.61 -17.82 -1.89
N THR A 331 -0.11 -17.53 -0.69
CA THR A 331 -0.65 -18.09 0.57
C THR A 331 -2.10 -17.65 0.81
N TYR A 332 -2.43 -16.41 0.46
CA TYR A 332 -3.74 -15.79 0.72
C TYR A 332 -4.50 -15.42 -0.55
N GLY A 333 -4.16 -16.04 -1.68
CA GLY A 333 -4.81 -15.82 -2.95
C GLY A 333 -3.83 -15.63 -4.10
N GLU A 334 -4.37 -15.32 -5.25
CA GLU A 334 -3.62 -15.17 -6.47
C GLU A 334 -2.84 -13.84 -6.52
N ILE A 335 -1.57 -13.92 -6.88
CA ILE A 335 -0.67 -12.79 -7.08
C ILE A 335 -0.55 -12.54 -8.57
N TRP A 336 -0.88 -11.33 -9.01
CA TRP A 336 -0.78 -10.89 -10.38
C TRP A 336 0.65 -10.55 -10.75
N LEU A 337 1.10 -11.00 -11.93
CA LEU A 337 2.38 -10.64 -12.51
C LEU A 337 2.17 -10.07 -13.92
N GLN A 338 2.75 -8.89 -14.16
CA GLN A 338 2.74 -8.26 -15.47
C GLN A 338 4.05 -7.52 -15.71
N PRO A 339 4.83 -7.86 -16.77
CA PRO A 339 6.06 -7.15 -17.06
C PRO A 339 5.84 -5.76 -17.63
N VAL A 340 6.80 -4.89 -17.35
CA VAL A 340 6.98 -3.58 -17.96
C VAL A 340 8.05 -3.72 -19.04
N ARG A 341 7.70 -3.39 -20.27
CA ARG A 341 8.58 -3.56 -21.41
C ARG A 341 9.09 -2.22 -21.95
N THR A 342 10.23 -2.24 -22.55
CA THR A 342 10.75 -1.14 -23.38
C THR A 342 10.05 -1.12 -24.74
N ASP A 343 10.24 -0.06 -25.51
CA ASP A 343 9.75 0.03 -26.91
C ASP A 343 10.39 -1.06 -27.80
N ALA A 344 11.60 -1.54 -27.46
CA ALA A 344 12.25 -2.67 -28.11
C ALA A 344 11.70 -4.05 -27.68
N GLY A 345 10.70 -4.08 -26.77
CA GLY A 345 10.07 -5.31 -26.30
C GLY A 345 10.83 -6.05 -25.20
N GLU A 346 11.92 -5.47 -24.66
CA GLU A 346 12.66 -6.05 -23.55
C GLU A 346 11.97 -5.82 -22.21
N VAL A 347 12.01 -6.82 -21.32
CA VAL A 347 11.46 -6.73 -19.97
C VAL A 347 12.44 -6.00 -19.06
N ARG A 348 12.07 -4.82 -18.59
CA ARG A 348 12.90 -3.98 -17.71
C ARG A 348 12.42 -3.92 -16.25
N ALA A 349 11.18 -4.32 -16.00
CA ALA A 349 10.58 -4.41 -14.68
C ALA A 349 9.39 -5.36 -14.72
N ALA A 350 8.84 -5.74 -13.56
CA ALA A 350 7.59 -6.47 -13.49
C ALA A 350 6.75 -6.00 -12.29
N GLN A 351 5.47 -5.80 -12.52
CA GLN A 351 4.50 -5.74 -11.45
C GLN A 351 4.35 -7.13 -10.85
N TYR A 352 4.52 -7.26 -9.54
CA TYR A 352 4.22 -8.46 -8.77
C TYR A 352 3.31 -8.08 -7.60
N GLY A 353 2.09 -8.57 -7.62
CA GLY A 353 1.03 -8.07 -6.74
C GLY A 353 0.69 -6.61 -7.05
N THR A 354 0.94 -5.73 -6.11
CA THR A 354 0.61 -4.30 -6.23
C THR A 354 1.82 -3.41 -6.53
N ARG A 355 3.05 -3.94 -6.46
CA ARG A 355 4.28 -3.16 -6.67
C ARG A 355 4.95 -3.52 -7.99
N THR A 356 5.71 -2.57 -8.52
CA THR A 356 6.54 -2.79 -9.70
C THR A 356 8.01 -2.82 -9.30
N PHE A 357 8.68 -3.90 -9.68
CA PHE A 357 10.06 -4.23 -9.33
C PHE A 357 10.93 -4.06 -10.58
N PRO A 358 11.97 -3.21 -10.55
CA PRO A 358 12.99 -3.19 -11.59
C PRO A 358 13.63 -4.57 -11.77
N LYS A 359 13.92 -4.93 -13.01
CA LYS A 359 14.73 -6.10 -13.33
C LYS A 359 16.20 -5.76 -13.14
N GLU A 360 16.93 -6.57 -12.38
CA GLU A 360 18.36 -6.38 -12.19
C GLU A 360 19.09 -6.65 -13.51
N SER A 361 19.97 -5.74 -13.92
CA SER A 361 20.88 -5.98 -15.04
C SER A 361 21.94 -7.01 -14.59
N GLY A 362 22.10 -8.10 -15.32
CA GLY A 362 22.98 -9.22 -14.96
C GLY A 362 24.49 -8.93 -14.89
N ILE A 363 24.89 -7.68 -14.71
CA ILE A 363 26.28 -7.21 -14.65
C ILE A 363 26.64 -6.61 -13.26
N ASP A 364 25.67 -6.38 -12.39
CA ASP A 364 25.96 -5.81 -11.06
C ASP A 364 26.39 -6.92 -10.07
N ASN A 365 27.72 -7.11 -9.96
CA ASN A 365 28.34 -7.90 -8.91
C ASN A 365 27.96 -7.36 -7.50
N ASP A 366 27.91 -8.26 -6.51
CA ASP A 366 27.57 -8.03 -5.10
C ASP A 366 28.23 -6.79 -4.42
N MET A 367 29.31 -6.25 -4.98
CA MET A 367 29.98 -5.04 -4.47
C MET A 367 29.23 -3.74 -4.73
N ASP A 368 28.41 -3.66 -5.81
CA ASP A 368 27.64 -2.45 -6.16
C ASP A 368 26.31 -2.37 -5.39
N ARG A 369 25.81 -3.52 -4.92
CA ARG A 369 24.61 -3.61 -4.08
C ARG A 369 24.80 -2.88 -2.74
N ALA A 370 25.97 -3.06 -2.10
CA ALA A 370 26.32 -2.36 -0.86
C ALA A 370 26.57 -0.86 -1.07
N ALA A 371 26.99 -0.44 -2.25
CA ALA A 371 27.21 0.98 -2.59
C ALA A 371 25.91 1.70 -2.94
N LYS A 372 24.99 1.07 -3.70
CA LYS A 372 23.65 1.63 -4.02
C LYS A 372 22.71 1.69 -2.81
N LEU A 373 22.94 0.86 -1.79
CA LEU A 373 22.23 0.90 -0.50
C LEU A 373 22.82 1.94 0.47
N ARG A 374 23.96 2.60 0.12
CA ARG A 374 24.63 3.60 0.97
C ARG A 374 24.29 5.04 0.62
N PHE A 375 23.35 5.29 -0.30
CA PHE A 375 22.96 6.65 -0.65
C PHE A 375 21.52 6.97 -0.32
#